data_27fc2a57e50f527378c5b7b6d849f89e
#
_entry.id   27fc2a57e50f527378c5b7b6d849f89e
#
_cell.length_a   1.000
_cell.length_b   1.000
_cell.length_c   1.000
_cell.angle_alpha   90.00
_cell.angle_beta   90.00
_cell.angle_gamma   90.00
#
_symmetry.space_group_name_H-M   'P 1'
#
loop_
_entity.id
_entity.type
_entity.pdbx_description
1 polymer ?
#
loop_
_entity_poly.entity_id
_entity_poly.type
_entity_poly.pdbx_seq_one_letter_code
_entity_poly.pdbx_strand_id
1 'polypeptide(L)'
;MADYKQIFDAITRDARYQRNLDWGEPRPGHPEGTIRAHIAEVDRNLEALRHKLSETEYWQLKVLIHTHDTFKGAAKAGVPIRASNSHASLARAFLTEFCDHADMLQMLQYHDEPIALWRQFVSKGRCNRRRLAALLTNIQDWDLFLAFNIVDGCTPGKDRDGLRWFFQQVPSKVTSKFTEADML
;
A
#
# COMPACT_ATOMS: atom_id res chain seq x y z
N MET A 1 -17.09 -15.89 -6.21
CA MET A 1 -16.26 -15.03 -5.35
C MET A 1 -14.81 -15.21 -5.80
N ALA A 2 -14.03 -14.15 -5.95
CA ALA A 2 -12.64 -14.29 -6.41
C ALA A 2 -11.82 -15.10 -5.41
N ASP A 3 -10.98 -16.01 -5.89
CA ASP A 3 -10.03 -16.75 -5.08
C ASP A 3 -8.70 -15.97 -5.01
N TYR A 4 -8.57 -15.14 -3.98
CA TYR A 4 -7.39 -14.28 -3.81
C TYR A 4 -6.10 -15.06 -3.56
N LYS A 5 -6.20 -16.29 -3.03
CA LYS A 5 -5.05 -17.18 -2.91
C LYS A 5 -4.54 -17.61 -4.27
N GLN A 6 -5.43 -18.00 -5.18
CA GLN A 6 -5.04 -18.34 -6.55
C GLN A 6 -4.46 -17.12 -7.29
N ILE A 7 -5.05 -15.93 -7.10
CA ILE A 7 -4.52 -14.68 -7.66
C ILE A 7 -3.10 -14.43 -7.14
N PHE A 8 -2.87 -14.53 -5.84
CA PHE A 8 -1.56 -14.41 -5.23
C PHE A 8 -0.55 -15.41 -5.81
N ASP A 9 -0.95 -16.68 -5.92
CA ASP A 9 -0.12 -17.75 -6.49
C ASP A 9 0.24 -17.47 -7.97
N ALA A 10 -0.69 -16.89 -8.74
CA ALA A 10 -0.43 -16.51 -10.13
C ALA A 10 0.53 -15.32 -10.23
N ILE A 11 0.33 -14.27 -9.44
CA ILE A 11 1.19 -13.09 -9.38
C ILE A 11 2.63 -13.48 -9.01
N THR A 12 2.79 -14.29 -7.98
CA THR A 12 4.13 -14.67 -7.48
C THR A 12 4.89 -15.57 -8.45
N ARG A 13 4.23 -16.24 -9.38
CA ARG A 13 4.86 -17.02 -10.48
C ARG A 13 5.13 -16.20 -11.73
N ASP A 14 4.58 -14.98 -11.86
CA ASP A 14 4.79 -14.14 -13.05
C ASP A 14 6.26 -13.71 -13.16
N ALA A 15 6.83 -13.86 -14.34
CA ALA A 15 8.22 -13.55 -14.60
C ALA A 15 8.56 -12.05 -14.40
N ARG A 16 7.57 -11.16 -14.58
CA ARG A 16 7.74 -9.71 -14.35
C ARG A 16 7.88 -9.43 -12.86
N TYR A 17 7.04 -10.06 -12.04
CA TYR A 17 7.13 -10.00 -10.59
C TYR A 17 8.51 -10.47 -10.13
N GLN A 18 8.93 -11.66 -10.53
CA GLN A 18 10.20 -12.25 -10.11
C GLN A 18 11.41 -11.38 -10.47
N ARG A 19 11.45 -10.81 -11.69
CA ARG A 19 12.56 -9.94 -12.13
C ARG A 19 12.68 -8.65 -11.32
N ASN A 20 11.58 -8.13 -10.83
CA ASN A 20 11.56 -6.84 -10.14
C ASN A 20 11.87 -6.94 -8.65
N LEU A 21 11.83 -8.15 -8.06
CA LEU A 21 12.02 -8.34 -6.62
C LEU A 21 13.41 -7.91 -6.11
N ASP A 22 14.43 -8.05 -6.91
CA ASP A 22 15.81 -7.75 -6.50
C ASP A 22 16.22 -6.30 -6.77
N TRP A 23 15.28 -5.47 -7.25
CA TRP A 23 15.51 -4.05 -7.44
C TRP A 23 15.51 -3.31 -6.10
N GLY A 24 16.41 -2.33 -5.98
CA GLY A 24 16.51 -1.40 -4.86
C GLY A 24 17.81 -1.59 -4.08
N GLU A 25 18.18 -0.51 -3.36
CA GLU A 25 19.36 -0.44 -2.49
C GLU A 25 18.97 0.18 -1.15
N PRO A 26 19.72 -0.13 -0.06
CA PRO A 26 19.47 0.48 1.24
C PRO A 26 19.52 2.01 1.18
N ARG A 27 18.51 2.66 1.79
CA ARG A 27 18.39 4.11 1.86
C ARG A 27 17.57 4.54 3.08
N PRO A 28 17.61 5.81 3.50
CA PRO A 28 16.76 6.30 4.58
C PRO A 28 15.29 5.96 4.37
N GLY A 29 14.64 5.37 5.37
CA GLY A 29 13.26 4.85 5.32
C GLY A 29 13.10 3.47 4.67
N HIS A 30 14.16 2.94 4.06
CA HIS A 30 14.20 1.61 3.43
C HIS A 30 15.58 0.95 3.64
N PRO A 31 15.96 0.66 4.90
CA PRO A 31 17.26 0.03 5.20
C PRO A 31 17.37 -1.39 4.64
N GLU A 32 16.24 -2.05 4.41
CA GLU A 32 16.11 -3.38 3.82
C GLU A 32 16.59 -3.45 2.36
N GLY A 33 16.54 -2.33 1.64
CA GLY A 33 17.07 -2.15 0.29
C GLY A 33 16.16 -2.68 -0.80
N THR A 34 16.11 -4.00 -1.00
CA THR A 34 15.39 -4.60 -2.13
C THR A 34 13.88 -4.72 -1.89
N ILE A 35 13.09 -4.78 -2.99
CA ILE A 35 11.65 -5.05 -2.93
C ILE A 35 11.37 -6.38 -2.25
N ARG A 36 12.17 -7.42 -2.51
CA ARG A 36 12.07 -8.74 -1.86
C ARG A 36 12.16 -8.63 -0.34
N ALA A 37 13.16 -7.91 0.15
CA ALA A 37 13.37 -7.72 1.59
C ALA A 37 12.23 -6.89 2.21
N HIS A 38 11.80 -5.83 1.50
CA HIS A 38 10.64 -5.02 1.91
C HIS A 38 9.37 -5.86 2.04
N ILE A 39 9.01 -6.63 1.01
CA ILE A 39 7.84 -7.52 1.05
C ILE A 39 7.93 -8.50 2.24
N ALA A 40 9.11 -9.07 2.52
CA ALA A 40 9.28 -9.97 3.64
C ALA A 40 9.06 -9.27 5.00
N GLU A 41 9.39 -7.99 5.13
CA GLU A 41 9.09 -7.19 6.33
C GLU A 41 7.59 -6.90 6.45
N VAL A 42 6.95 -6.50 5.35
CA VAL A 42 5.50 -6.23 5.32
C VAL A 42 4.71 -7.51 5.60
N ASP A 43 5.15 -8.67 5.10
CA ASP A 43 4.54 -9.97 5.40
C ASP A 43 4.63 -10.33 6.90
N ARG A 44 5.75 -10.03 7.56
CA ARG A 44 5.85 -10.22 9.03
C ARG A 44 4.86 -9.33 9.78
N ASN A 45 4.69 -8.09 9.35
CA ASN A 45 3.70 -7.18 9.90
C ASN A 45 2.26 -7.69 9.66
N LEU A 46 1.99 -8.27 8.49
CA LEU A 46 0.71 -8.90 8.19
C LEU A 46 0.39 -10.04 9.16
N GLU A 47 1.38 -10.90 9.46
CA GLU A 47 1.20 -11.99 10.43
C GLU A 47 0.88 -11.45 11.85
N ALA A 48 1.46 -10.32 12.24
CA ALA A 48 1.13 -9.68 13.52
C ALA A 48 -0.33 -9.20 13.57
N LEU A 49 -0.91 -8.77 12.45
CA LEU A 49 -2.32 -8.38 12.34
C LEU A 49 -3.28 -9.55 12.05
N ARG A 50 -2.78 -10.76 11.84
CA ARG A 50 -3.57 -11.92 11.38
C ARG A 50 -4.83 -12.17 12.23
N HIS A 51 -4.74 -11.95 13.53
CA HIS A 51 -5.84 -12.16 14.49
C HIS A 51 -7.06 -11.22 14.29
N LYS A 52 -6.90 -10.12 13.55
CA LYS A 52 -7.97 -9.16 13.21
C LYS A 52 -8.52 -9.35 11.80
N LEU A 53 -7.97 -10.26 11.03
CA LEU A 53 -8.28 -10.43 9.60
C LEU A 53 -9.11 -11.70 9.37
N SER A 54 -10.13 -11.59 8.55
CA SER A 54 -10.74 -12.76 7.91
C SER A 54 -9.76 -13.41 6.93
N GLU A 55 -10.03 -14.65 6.51
CA GLU A 55 -9.23 -15.34 5.51
C GLU A 55 -9.22 -14.60 4.16
N THR A 56 -10.34 -14.00 3.79
CA THR A 56 -10.46 -13.19 2.56
C THR A 56 -9.59 -11.93 2.64
N GLU A 57 -9.69 -11.16 3.71
CA GLU A 57 -8.89 -9.94 3.91
C GLU A 57 -7.38 -10.25 3.94
N TYR A 58 -7.00 -11.36 4.58
CA TYR A 58 -5.61 -11.81 4.61
C TYR A 58 -5.06 -12.02 3.19
N TRP A 59 -5.77 -12.77 2.33
CA TRP A 59 -5.31 -13.01 0.97
C TRP A 59 -5.40 -11.77 0.07
N GLN A 60 -6.37 -10.88 0.30
CA GLN A 60 -6.41 -9.57 -0.36
C GLN A 60 -5.19 -8.73 0.00
N LEU A 61 -4.81 -8.69 1.28
CA LEU A 61 -3.58 -8.00 1.73
C LEU A 61 -2.32 -8.64 1.14
N LYS A 62 -2.24 -9.97 1.07
CA LYS A 62 -1.12 -10.65 0.39
C LYS A 62 -0.98 -10.20 -1.06
N VAL A 63 -2.08 -10.10 -1.81
CA VAL A 63 -2.09 -9.59 -3.18
C VAL A 63 -1.60 -8.14 -3.24
N LEU A 64 -2.12 -7.25 -2.39
CA LEU A 64 -1.73 -5.83 -2.34
C LEU A 64 -0.25 -5.67 -1.99
N ILE A 65 0.22 -6.35 -0.94
CA ILE A 65 1.61 -6.33 -0.46
C ILE A 65 2.57 -6.74 -1.58
N HIS A 66 2.28 -7.82 -2.27
CA HIS A 66 3.15 -8.35 -3.31
C HIS A 66 3.10 -7.57 -4.62
N THR A 67 2.17 -6.63 -4.76
CA THR A 67 2.00 -5.88 -6.02
C THR A 67 2.43 -4.41 -5.91
N HIS A 68 2.17 -3.73 -4.77
CA HIS A 68 2.21 -2.26 -4.66
C HIS A 68 3.53 -1.64 -5.12
N ASP A 69 4.65 -2.22 -4.75
CA ASP A 69 5.99 -1.69 -4.99
C ASP A 69 6.78 -2.41 -6.08
N THR A 70 6.26 -3.52 -6.59
CA THR A 70 6.97 -4.42 -7.51
C THR A 70 7.51 -3.71 -8.76
N PHE A 71 6.87 -2.63 -9.20
CA PHE A 71 7.27 -1.90 -10.41
C PHE A 71 8.04 -0.60 -10.14
N LYS A 72 8.57 -0.38 -8.93
CA LYS A 72 9.37 0.81 -8.61
C LYS A 72 10.58 0.97 -9.54
N GLY A 73 11.25 -0.13 -9.88
CA GLY A 73 12.40 -0.11 -10.78
C GLY A 73 12.09 0.28 -12.23
N ALA A 74 10.87 0.03 -12.69
CA ALA A 74 10.40 0.38 -14.03
C ALA A 74 9.72 1.76 -14.09
N ALA A 75 9.43 2.35 -12.93
CA ALA A 75 8.67 3.59 -12.84
C ALA A 75 9.54 4.82 -13.07
N LYS A 76 8.91 5.88 -13.58
CA LYS A 76 9.55 7.20 -13.64
C LYS A 76 9.47 7.88 -12.27
N ALA A 77 10.63 8.22 -11.72
CA ALA A 77 10.70 8.94 -10.45
C ALA A 77 10.12 10.38 -10.56
N GLY A 78 9.55 10.88 -9.46
CA GLY A 78 9.10 12.27 -9.33
C GLY A 78 7.83 12.63 -10.11
N VAL A 79 7.15 11.65 -10.71
CA VAL A 79 5.87 11.90 -11.40
C VAL A 79 4.69 11.83 -10.41
N PRO A 80 3.54 12.50 -10.72
CA PRO A 80 2.33 12.33 -9.93
C PRO A 80 1.91 10.86 -9.82
N ILE A 81 1.35 10.44 -8.68
CA ILE A 81 0.93 9.06 -8.43
C ILE A 81 -0.03 8.50 -9.49
N ARG A 82 -0.80 9.36 -10.14
CA ARG A 82 -1.77 9.01 -11.20
C ARG A 82 -1.18 9.07 -12.62
N ALA A 83 0.09 9.42 -12.78
CA ALA A 83 0.74 9.34 -14.09
C ALA A 83 0.86 7.85 -14.50
N SER A 84 0.63 7.55 -15.77
CA SER A 84 0.62 6.18 -16.30
C SER A 84 1.93 5.41 -16.06
N ASN A 85 3.04 6.14 -15.91
CA ASN A 85 4.37 5.61 -15.65
C ASN A 85 4.82 5.75 -14.18
N SER A 86 3.91 6.07 -13.25
CA SER A 86 4.17 5.95 -11.80
C SER A 86 4.19 4.47 -11.38
N HIS A 87 4.91 4.14 -10.30
CA HIS A 87 4.92 2.76 -9.80
C HIS A 87 3.52 2.28 -9.40
N ALA A 88 2.70 3.15 -8.80
CA ALA A 88 1.33 2.85 -8.43
C ALA A 88 0.45 2.51 -9.65
N SER A 89 0.56 3.28 -10.75
CA SER A 89 -0.18 3.00 -11.97
C SER A 89 0.31 1.74 -12.68
N LEU A 90 1.61 1.45 -12.65
CA LEU A 90 2.18 0.23 -13.20
C LEU A 90 1.75 -1.00 -12.38
N ALA A 91 1.78 -0.92 -11.05
CA ALA A 91 1.29 -1.97 -10.15
C ALA A 91 -0.21 -2.24 -10.37
N ARG A 92 -1.02 -1.18 -10.47
CA ARG A 92 -2.44 -1.29 -10.77
C ARG A 92 -2.68 -1.96 -12.13
N ALA A 93 -1.98 -1.54 -13.19
CA ALA A 93 -2.10 -2.13 -14.51
C ALA A 93 -1.74 -3.62 -14.51
N PHE A 94 -0.67 -3.99 -13.79
CA PHE A 94 -0.27 -5.38 -13.61
C PHE A 94 -1.36 -6.20 -12.90
N LEU A 95 -1.89 -5.71 -11.76
CA LEU A 95 -2.93 -6.44 -11.03
C LEU A 95 -4.21 -6.61 -11.86
N THR A 96 -4.56 -5.67 -12.74
CA THR A 96 -5.75 -5.74 -13.59
C THR A 96 -5.75 -7.00 -14.50
N GLU A 97 -4.59 -7.57 -14.78
CA GLU A 97 -4.49 -8.82 -15.57
C GLU A 97 -4.91 -10.06 -14.77
N PHE A 98 -4.97 -9.99 -13.44
CA PHE A 98 -5.27 -11.12 -12.54
C PHE A 98 -6.55 -10.90 -11.74
N CYS A 99 -6.99 -9.66 -11.55
CA CYS A 99 -8.07 -9.30 -10.66
C CYS A 99 -8.81 -8.06 -11.16
N ASP A 100 -10.14 -8.12 -11.18
CA ASP A 100 -11.04 -7.02 -11.54
C ASP A 100 -11.64 -6.29 -10.34
N HIS A 101 -11.19 -6.59 -9.10
CA HIS A 101 -11.71 -5.98 -7.89
C HIS A 101 -11.38 -4.48 -7.83
N ALA A 102 -12.38 -3.66 -8.19
CA ALA A 102 -12.21 -2.22 -8.41
C ALA A 102 -11.55 -1.50 -7.23
N ASP A 103 -11.93 -1.83 -6.00
CA ASP A 103 -11.41 -1.15 -4.81
C ASP A 103 -9.94 -1.52 -4.54
N MET A 104 -9.53 -2.79 -4.69
CA MET A 104 -8.12 -3.18 -4.58
C MET A 104 -7.25 -2.48 -5.63
N LEU A 105 -7.76 -2.30 -6.85
CA LEU A 105 -7.08 -1.53 -7.89
C LEU A 105 -6.92 -0.05 -7.50
N GLN A 106 -7.91 0.52 -6.81
CA GLN A 106 -7.80 1.88 -6.26
C GLN A 106 -6.83 1.94 -5.07
N MET A 107 -6.81 0.93 -4.21
CA MET A 107 -5.84 0.84 -3.10
C MET A 107 -4.40 0.87 -3.62
N LEU A 108 -4.09 0.11 -4.66
CA LEU A 108 -2.77 0.18 -5.31
C LEU A 108 -2.48 1.58 -5.88
N GLN A 109 -3.48 2.21 -6.53
CA GLN A 109 -3.30 3.54 -7.11
C GLN A 109 -3.02 4.60 -6.05
N TYR A 110 -3.58 4.46 -4.85
CA TYR A 110 -3.53 5.47 -3.79
C TYR A 110 -2.70 5.08 -2.56
N HIS A 111 -1.96 3.96 -2.60
CA HIS A 111 -1.26 3.47 -1.41
C HIS A 111 -0.28 4.47 -0.79
N ASP A 112 0.42 5.27 -1.60
CA ASP A 112 1.33 6.33 -1.17
C ASP A 112 0.63 7.66 -0.83
N GLU A 113 -0.68 7.79 -1.06
CA GLU A 113 -1.39 9.06 -0.86
C GLU A 113 -1.38 9.52 0.60
N PRO A 114 -1.51 8.64 1.61
CA PRO A 114 -1.41 9.02 3.01
C PRO A 114 -0.10 9.74 3.34
N ILE A 115 1.03 9.17 2.95
CA ILE A 115 2.35 9.77 3.22
C ILE A 115 2.59 11.03 2.37
N ALA A 116 2.07 11.08 1.15
CA ALA A 116 2.17 12.25 0.28
C ALA A 116 1.35 13.44 0.83
N LEU A 117 0.18 13.18 1.42
CA LEU A 117 -0.62 14.19 2.13
C LEU A 117 0.11 14.70 3.37
N TRP A 118 0.72 13.82 4.16
CA TRP A 118 1.54 14.17 5.31
C TRP A 118 2.73 15.06 4.93
N ARG A 119 3.53 14.66 3.95
CA ARG A 119 4.66 15.46 3.46
C ARG A 119 4.23 16.84 3.01
N GLN A 120 3.08 16.94 2.35
CA GLN A 120 2.51 18.22 1.95
C GLN A 120 2.03 19.03 3.15
N PHE A 121 1.43 18.40 4.18
CA PHE A 121 1.04 19.07 5.42
C PHE A 121 2.25 19.64 6.14
N VAL A 122 3.32 18.86 6.32
CA VAL A 122 4.56 19.32 6.96
C VAL A 122 5.17 20.51 6.21
N SER A 123 5.22 20.44 4.87
CA SER A 123 5.85 21.49 4.06
C SER A 123 5.02 22.77 3.94
N LYS A 124 3.68 22.69 4.01
CA LYS A 124 2.76 23.82 3.73
C LYS A 124 1.89 24.26 4.91
N GLY A 125 1.99 23.57 6.05
CA GLY A 125 1.18 23.84 7.25
C GLY A 125 -0.32 23.55 7.08
N ARG A 126 -0.73 22.89 5.99
CA ARG A 126 -2.16 22.63 5.70
C ARG A 126 -2.36 21.33 4.94
N CYS A 127 -3.41 20.58 5.30
CA CYS A 127 -3.84 19.40 4.57
C CYS A 127 -4.44 19.79 3.21
N ASN A 128 -4.11 19.04 2.17
CA ASN A 128 -4.74 19.18 0.86
C ASN A 128 -6.11 18.49 0.85
N ARG A 129 -7.15 19.26 1.21
CA ARG A 129 -8.53 18.75 1.32
C ARG A 129 -9.05 18.13 0.03
N ARG A 130 -8.65 18.65 -1.14
CA ARG A 130 -9.07 18.11 -2.45
C ARG A 130 -8.51 16.71 -2.68
N ARG A 131 -7.21 16.49 -2.37
CA ARG A 131 -6.59 15.17 -2.49
C ARG A 131 -7.17 14.19 -1.47
N LEU A 132 -7.34 14.62 -0.22
CA LEU A 132 -7.97 13.80 0.82
C LEU A 132 -9.40 13.42 0.42
N ALA A 133 -10.21 14.35 -0.09
CA ALA A 133 -11.56 14.04 -0.57
C ALA A 133 -11.54 13.03 -1.72
N ALA A 134 -10.61 13.15 -2.66
CA ALA A 134 -10.44 12.18 -3.75
C ALA A 134 -10.11 10.79 -3.21
N LEU A 135 -9.21 10.67 -2.22
CA LEU A 135 -8.91 9.40 -1.57
C LEU A 135 -10.16 8.80 -0.90
N LEU A 136 -10.89 9.62 -0.11
CA LEU A 136 -12.13 9.20 0.57
C LEU A 136 -13.22 8.71 -0.39
N THR A 137 -13.29 9.27 -1.59
CA THR A 137 -14.27 8.87 -2.62
C THR A 137 -13.87 7.59 -3.33
N ASN A 138 -12.57 7.34 -3.52
CA ASN A 138 -12.09 6.23 -4.34
C ASN A 138 -11.87 4.93 -3.54
N ILE A 139 -11.69 5.00 -2.22
CA ILE A 139 -11.55 3.83 -1.36
C ILE A 139 -12.88 3.54 -0.69
N GLN A 140 -13.35 2.28 -0.76
CA GLN A 140 -14.60 1.84 -0.17
C GLN A 140 -14.35 0.96 1.08
N ASP A 141 -13.45 -0.02 1.00
CA ASP A 141 -13.07 -0.88 2.11
C ASP A 141 -11.93 -0.25 2.92
N TRP A 142 -12.31 0.50 3.94
CA TRP A 142 -11.36 1.17 4.82
C TRP A 142 -10.68 0.24 5.81
N ASP A 143 -11.26 -0.91 6.11
CA ASP A 143 -10.60 -1.93 6.91
C ASP A 143 -9.37 -2.45 6.18
N LEU A 144 -9.55 -2.85 4.92
CA LEU A 144 -8.46 -3.37 4.10
C LEU A 144 -7.40 -2.30 3.82
N PHE A 145 -7.81 -1.06 3.49
CA PHE A 145 -6.89 0.03 3.19
C PHE A 145 -6.06 0.46 4.40
N LEU A 146 -6.67 0.59 5.59
CA LEU A 146 -5.94 0.96 6.80
C LEU A 146 -5.03 -0.17 7.27
N ALA A 147 -5.47 -1.43 7.21
CA ALA A 147 -4.61 -2.58 7.48
C ALA A 147 -3.37 -2.58 6.55
N PHE A 148 -3.57 -2.33 5.25
CA PHE A 148 -2.49 -2.24 4.29
C PHE A 148 -1.49 -1.12 4.65
N ASN A 149 -1.99 0.08 5.00
CA ASN A 149 -1.14 1.19 5.43
C ASN A 149 -0.37 0.90 6.73
N ILE A 150 -0.96 0.16 7.68
CA ILE A 150 -0.27 -0.27 8.90
C ILE A 150 0.89 -1.21 8.55
N VAL A 151 0.62 -2.28 7.82
CA VAL A 151 1.65 -3.30 7.54
C VAL A 151 2.80 -2.75 6.72
N ASP A 152 2.53 -1.88 5.75
CA ASP A 152 3.57 -1.21 4.95
C ASP A 152 4.26 -0.10 5.75
N GLY A 153 3.50 0.77 6.41
CA GLY A 153 4.02 1.94 7.12
C GLY A 153 4.77 1.64 8.41
N CYS A 154 4.64 0.42 8.96
CA CYS A 154 5.31 0.00 10.20
C CYS A 154 6.55 -0.88 9.97
N THR A 155 7.09 -0.95 8.76
CA THR A 155 8.37 -1.66 8.53
C THR A 155 9.53 -0.93 9.22
N PRO A 156 10.61 -1.64 9.60
CA PRO A 156 11.78 -1.05 10.23
C PRO A 156 12.36 0.14 9.45
N GLY A 157 12.78 1.17 10.15
CA GLY A 157 13.38 2.37 9.53
C GLY A 157 12.39 3.39 8.96
N LYS A 158 11.10 3.07 8.86
CA LYS A 158 10.07 4.06 8.48
C LYS A 158 9.68 4.93 9.69
N ASP A 159 9.59 6.24 9.44
CA ASP A 159 8.97 7.18 10.38
C ASP A 159 7.44 6.98 10.35
N ARG A 160 6.85 6.81 11.53
CA ARG A 160 5.41 6.54 11.72
C ARG A 160 4.56 7.81 11.85
N ASP A 161 5.17 9.00 11.93
CA ASP A 161 4.43 10.25 12.13
C ASP A 161 3.43 10.54 11.02
N GLY A 162 3.80 10.22 9.77
CA GLY A 162 2.89 10.35 8.63
C GLY A 162 1.68 9.42 8.74
N LEU A 163 1.89 8.19 9.21
CA LEU A 163 0.81 7.23 9.41
C LEU A 163 -0.09 7.65 10.58
N ARG A 164 0.49 8.05 11.73
CA ARG A 164 -0.25 8.59 12.88
C ARG A 164 -1.12 9.78 12.48
N TRP A 165 -0.49 10.75 11.79
CA TRP A 165 -1.23 11.91 11.29
C TRP A 165 -2.40 11.49 10.40
N PHE A 166 -2.20 10.53 9.50
CA PHE A 166 -3.26 10.06 8.62
C PHE A 166 -4.41 9.42 9.41
N PHE A 167 -4.10 8.57 10.40
CA PHE A 167 -5.11 8.02 11.30
C PHE A 167 -5.90 9.08 12.05
N GLN A 168 -5.35 10.26 12.31
CA GLN A 168 -6.07 11.39 12.93
C GLN A 168 -6.96 12.15 11.92
N GLN A 169 -6.69 12.05 10.61
CA GLN A 169 -7.47 12.75 9.58
C GLN A 169 -8.74 11.99 9.15
N VAL A 170 -8.78 10.68 9.29
CA VAL A 170 -9.83 9.83 8.69
C VAL A 170 -10.94 9.34 9.65
N PRO A 171 -10.79 9.17 10.99
CA PRO A 171 -11.77 8.50 11.84
C PRO A 171 -13.16 9.14 11.84
N SER A 172 -13.24 10.46 11.68
CA SER A 172 -14.55 11.17 11.60
C SER A 172 -15.22 11.06 10.21
N LYS A 173 -14.60 10.39 9.26
CA LYS A 173 -15.02 10.35 7.84
C LYS A 173 -15.26 8.93 7.35
N VAL A 174 -14.66 7.96 8.00
CA VAL A 174 -14.75 6.55 7.60
C VAL A 174 -14.96 5.66 8.83
N THR A 175 -15.59 4.50 8.64
CA THR A 175 -15.70 3.47 9.67
C THR A 175 -14.65 2.40 9.39
N SER A 176 -13.89 2.02 10.39
CA SER A 176 -12.94 0.90 10.31
C SER A 176 -12.71 0.26 11.67
N LYS A 177 -12.43 -1.05 11.67
CA LYS A 177 -11.99 -1.80 12.85
C LYS A 177 -10.53 -1.53 13.21
N PHE A 178 -9.75 -0.90 12.30
CA PHE A 178 -8.36 -0.53 12.51
C PHE A 178 -8.24 0.92 12.98
N THR A 179 -7.39 1.13 13.97
CA THR A 179 -7.14 2.42 14.62
C THR A 179 -5.64 2.67 14.77
N GLU A 180 -5.25 3.85 15.24
CA GLU A 180 -3.84 4.15 15.57
C GLU A 180 -3.25 3.15 16.59
N ALA A 181 -4.07 2.57 17.47
CA ALA A 181 -3.63 1.58 18.46
C ALA A 181 -3.19 0.23 17.83
N ASP A 182 -3.50 -0.01 16.56
CA ASP A 182 -3.12 -1.21 15.82
C ASP A 182 -1.76 -1.07 15.09
N MET A 183 -1.12 0.08 15.20
CA MET A 183 0.21 0.30 14.63
C MET A 183 1.25 -0.57 15.33
N LEU A 184 2.13 -1.19 14.56
CA LEU A 184 3.14 -2.16 14.99
C LEU A 184 4.46 -1.50 15.42
#